data_65e3c63da08729d8d6036cc20e1fa682
#
_entry.id   65e3c63da08729d8d6036cc20e1fa682
#
_cell.length_a   1.000
_cell.length_b   1.000
_cell.length_c   1.000
_cell.angle_alpha   90.00
_cell.angle_beta   90.00
_cell.angle_gamma   90.00
#
_symmetry.space_group_name_H-M   'P 1'
#
loop_
_entity.id
_entity.type
_entity.pdbx_description
1 polymer ?
#
loop_
_entity_poly.entity_id
_entity_poly.type
_entity_poly.pdbx_seq_one_letter_code
_entity_poly.pdbx_strand_id
1 'polypeptide(L)'
;MRVFLRVVLISIAAIVIASSVAFSSNDQNKGAENIEMEGGKRGKVPFPHRQHQERLVDCQTCHSVFPQKAGSIEELKAQGKLRKKHVMNKLCTKCHKDTKKAGKKTGPTTCAKCHIKGKS
;
A
#
# COMPACT_ATOMS: atom_id res chain seq x y z
N MET A 1 -32.83 -41.55 -26.57
CA MET A 1 -31.42 -41.20 -26.81
C MET A 1 -31.23 -39.74 -27.16
N ARG A 2 -31.93 -39.16 -28.13
CA ARG A 2 -31.78 -37.72 -28.51
C ARG A 2 -32.14 -36.71 -27.41
N VAL A 3 -33.15 -37.00 -26.57
CA VAL A 3 -33.55 -36.12 -25.47
C VAL A 3 -32.52 -36.13 -24.34
N PHE A 4 -31.98 -37.29 -24.04
CA PHE A 4 -30.93 -37.44 -22.99
C PHE A 4 -29.64 -36.67 -23.37
N LEU A 5 -29.24 -36.75 -24.65
CA LEU A 5 -28.09 -36.03 -25.16
C LEU A 5 -28.28 -34.48 -25.07
N ARG A 6 -29.51 -33.98 -25.37
CA ARG A 6 -29.82 -32.55 -25.25
C ARG A 6 -29.79 -32.06 -23.81
N VAL A 7 -30.32 -32.83 -22.86
CA VAL A 7 -30.28 -32.50 -21.45
C VAL A 7 -28.85 -32.44 -20.92
N VAL A 8 -28.00 -33.40 -21.29
CA VAL A 8 -26.58 -33.42 -20.91
C VAL A 8 -25.82 -32.22 -21.48
N LEU A 9 -26.06 -31.86 -22.75
CA LEU A 9 -25.41 -30.70 -23.37
C LEU A 9 -25.83 -29.38 -22.73
N ILE A 10 -27.11 -29.22 -22.35
CA ILE A 10 -27.60 -28.02 -21.66
C ILE A 10 -27.01 -27.92 -20.25
N SER A 11 -26.87 -29.04 -19.55
CA SER A 11 -26.27 -29.08 -18.22
C SER A 11 -24.78 -28.69 -18.23
N ILE A 12 -24.02 -29.15 -19.23
CA ILE A 12 -22.62 -28.81 -19.43
C ILE A 12 -22.46 -27.32 -19.77
N ALA A 13 -23.33 -26.78 -20.64
CA ALA A 13 -23.32 -25.36 -20.98
C ALA A 13 -23.60 -24.46 -19.75
N ALA A 14 -24.54 -24.86 -18.89
CA ALA A 14 -24.84 -24.12 -17.65
C ALA A 14 -23.69 -24.12 -16.66
N ILE A 15 -22.92 -25.22 -16.54
CA ILE A 15 -21.74 -25.32 -15.67
C ILE A 15 -20.61 -24.44 -16.17
N VAL A 16 -20.38 -24.35 -17.47
CA VAL A 16 -19.31 -23.52 -18.06
C VAL A 16 -19.60 -22.03 -17.86
N ILE A 17 -20.86 -21.59 -17.91
CA ILE A 17 -21.24 -20.19 -17.68
C ILE A 17 -21.09 -19.81 -16.21
N ALA A 18 -21.31 -20.73 -15.28
CA ALA A 18 -21.16 -20.47 -13.83
C ALA A 18 -19.70 -20.33 -13.41
N SER A 19 -18.73 -20.86 -14.18
CA SER A 19 -17.30 -20.82 -13.86
C SER A 19 -16.61 -19.51 -14.25
N SER A 20 -17.25 -18.63 -15.00
CA SER A 20 -16.64 -17.39 -15.51
C SER A 20 -16.86 -16.15 -14.63
N VAL A 21 -17.46 -16.26 -13.44
CA VAL A 21 -17.80 -15.12 -12.59
C VAL A 21 -16.84 -14.92 -11.40
N ALA A 22 -15.76 -15.71 -11.30
CA ALA A 22 -14.89 -15.73 -10.13
C ALA A 22 -13.54 -15.02 -10.31
N PHE A 23 -13.36 -14.20 -11.34
CA PHE A 23 -12.23 -13.28 -11.46
C PHE A 23 -12.70 -11.83 -11.45
N SER A 24 -13.46 -11.46 -10.45
CA SER A 24 -13.47 -10.08 -10.00
C SER A 24 -12.15 -9.87 -9.27
N SER A 25 -11.14 -9.39 -9.99
CA SER A 25 -9.96 -8.80 -9.38
C SER A 25 -10.47 -7.74 -8.42
N ASN A 26 -10.31 -7.99 -7.14
CA ASN A 26 -10.60 -7.06 -6.07
C ASN A 26 -9.54 -5.94 -6.12
N ASP A 27 -9.54 -5.21 -7.23
CA ASP A 27 -8.73 -4.02 -7.45
C ASP A 27 -9.44 -2.83 -6.77
N GLN A 28 -9.72 -3.05 -5.48
CA GLN A 28 -10.18 -1.97 -4.62
C GLN A 28 -9.14 -0.87 -4.68
N ASN A 29 -9.58 0.36 -4.78
CA ASN A 29 -8.76 1.55 -4.79
C ASN A 29 -7.76 1.52 -3.63
N LYS A 30 -6.55 1.04 -3.90
CA LYS A 30 -5.45 0.91 -2.94
C LYS A 30 -4.67 2.21 -2.77
N GLY A 31 -5.20 3.32 -3.30
CA GLY A 31 -4.55 4.61 -3.30
C GLY A 31 -3.45 4.73 -4.36
N ALA A 32 -2.74 5.86 -4.36
CA ALA A 32 -1.67 6.14 -5.31
C ALA A 32 -0.52 5.14 -5.16
N GLU A 33 0.05 4.73 -6.28
CA GLU A 33 1.21 3.82 -6.32
C GLU A 33 2.44 4.46 -5.71
N ASN A 34 2.71 5.71 -6.07
CA ASN A 34 3.80 6.52 -5.55
C ASN A 34 3.23 7.79 -4.93
N ILE A 35 3.73 8.13 -3.76
CA ILE A 35 3.31 9.31 -3.00
C ILE A 35 4.54 10.17 -2.73
N GLU A 36 4.40 11.48 -2.88
CA GLU A 36 5.41 12.44 -2.46
C GLU A 36 4.96 13.08 -1.15
N MET A 37 5.73 12.89 -0.10
CA MET A 37 5.42 13.43 1.23
C MET A 37 6.29 14.63 1.56
N GLU A 38 5.72 15.60 2.29
CA GLU A 38 6.44 16.77 2.75
C GLU A 38 7.45 16.41 3.85
N GLY A 39 8.74 16.60 3.57
CA GLY A 39 9.84 16.33 4.49
C GLY A 39 10.39 17.57 5.21
N GLY A 40 9.67 18.72 5.12
CA GLY A 40 10.06 19.99 5.69
C GLY A 40 11.37 20.54 5.10
N LYS A 41 12.20 21.16 5.92
CA LYS A 41 13.49 21.76 5.50
C LYS A 41 14.47 20.77 4.84
N ARG A 42 14.24 19.46 4.97
CA ARG A 42 15.11 18.42 4.38
C ARG A 42 14.72 18.04 2.96
N GLY A 43 13.62 18.55 2.46
CA GLY A 43 13.08 18.24 1.14
C GLY A 43 12.06 17.12 1.17
N LYS A 44 11.49 16.85 0.03
CA LYS A 44 10.42 15.87 -0.16
C LYS A 44 10.90 14.43 0.00
N VAL A 45 9.97 13.55 0.33
CA VAL A 45 10.22 12.12 0.50
C VAL A 45 9.38 11.36 -0.53
N PRO A 46 9.99 10.83 -1.58
CA PRO A 46 9.32 9.92 -2.49
C PRO A 46 9.03 8.60 -1.76
N PHE A 47 7.77 8.22 -1.71
CA PHE A 47 7.32 7.04 -1.00
C PHE A 47 6.65 6.06 -1.98
N PRO A 48 7.28 4.92 -2.27
CA PRO A 48 6.72 3.90 -3.14
C PRO A 48 5.65 3.10 -2.39
N HIS A 49 4.44 3.64 -2.32
CA HIS A 49 3.34 3.09 -1.53
C HIS A 49 2.98 1.66 -1.94
N ARG A 50 2.91 1.39 -3.26
CA ARG A 50 2.60 0.05 -3.77
C ARG A 50 3.61 -1.01 -3.30
N GLN A 51 4.90 -0.70 -3.32
CA GLN A 51 5.93 -1.62 -2.83
C GLN A 51 5.78 -1.92 -1.34
N HIS A 52 5.32 -0.96 -0.54
CA HIS A 52 5.04 -1.19 0.88
C HIS A 52 3.80 -2.05 1.08
N GLN A 53 2.75 -1.83 0.31
CA GLN A 53 1.55 -2.66 0.32
C GLN A 53 1.86 -4.14 -0.01
N GLU A 54 2.67 -4.36 -1.05
CA GLU A 54 3.06 -5.71 -1.48
C GLU A 54 3.94 -6.43 -0.44
N ARG A 55 4.81 -5.69 0.24
CA ARG A 55 5.73 -6.26 1.24
C ARG A 55 5.10 -6.49 2.59
N LEU A 56 4.26 -5.58 3.04
CA LEU A 56 3.71 -5.60 4.40
C LEU A 56 2.38 -6.33 4.46
N VAL A 57 1.64 -6.39 3.35
CA VAL A 57 0.30 -6.99 3.22
C VAL A 57 -0.75 -6.33 4.13
N ASP A 58 -0.36 -5.96 5.36
CA ASP A 58 -1.22 -5.31 6.36
C ASP A 58 -1.10 -3.78 6.29
N CYS A 59 -2.15 -3.14 5.80
CA CYS A 59 -2.26 -1.68 5.72
C CYS A 59 -2.22 -1.01 7.10
N GLN A 60 -2.68 -1.69 8.14
CA GLN A 60 -2.72 -1.15 9.51
C GLN A 60 -1.33 -0.95 10.12
N THR A 61 -0.30 -1.58 9.58
CA THR A 61 1.09 -1.32 9.97
C THR A 61 1.44 0.18 9.98
N CYS A 62 0.88 0.94 9.03
CA CYS A 62 1.04 2.39 8.94
C CYS A 62 -0.27 3.14 9.28
N HIS A 63 -1.39 2.65 8.77
CA HIS A 63 -2.68 3.34 8.86
C HIS A 63 -3.37 3.23 10.22
N SER A 64 -2.79 2.53 11.19
CA SER A 64 -3.13 2.65 12.61
C SER A 64 -2.77 4.02 13.21
N VAL A 65 -1.84 4.77 12.57
CA VAL A 65 -1.36 6.08 13.07
C VAL A 65 -2.02 7.25 12.33
N PHE A 66 -2.41 7.06 11.08
CA PHE A 66 -3.10 8.07 10.28
C PHE A 66 -4.07 7.42 9.28
N PRO A 67 -5.22 8.06 8.99
CA PRO A 67 -6.23 7.49 8.09
C PRO A 67 -5.73 7.24 6.66
N GLN A 68 -6.38 6.32 5.96
CA GLN A 68 -6.19 6.07 4.52
C GLN A 68 -6.83 7.20 3.69
N LYS A 69 -6.32 8.41 3.83
CA LYS A 69 -6.81 9.63 3.15
C LYS A 69 -5.61 10.46 2.71
N ALA A 70 -5.65 10.94 1.48
CA ALA A 70 -4.63 11.87 0.97
C ALA A 70 -4.51 13.10 1.87
N GLY A 71 -3.28 13.51 2.21
CA GLY A 71 -3.00 14.65 3.07
C GLY A 71 -3.27 14.45 4.56
N SER A 72 -3.67 13.25 5.00
CA SER A 72 -4.02 12.99 6.41
C SER A 72 -2.88 13.24 7.39
N ILE A 73 -1.64 13.00 7.00
CA ILE A 73 -0.46 13.25 7.86
C ILE A 73 -0.29 14.75 8.12
N GLU A 74 -0.37 15.58 7.08
CA GLU A 74 -0.25 17.03 7.18
C GLU A 74 -1.43 17.64 7.95
N GLU A 75 -2.63 17.14 7.69
CA GLU A 75 -3.84 17.54 8.41
C GLU A 75 -3.71 17.27 9.93
N LEU A 76 -3.30 16.05 10.29
CA LEU A 76 -3.09 15.69 11.71
C LEU A 76 -1.96 16.47 12.36
N LYS A 77 -0.91 16.82 11.64
CA LYS A 77 0.16 17.71 12.14
C LYS A 77 -0.34 19.13 12.37
N ALA A 78 -1.12 19.67 11.44
CA ALA A 78 -1.73 21.00 11.57
C ALA A 78 -2.68 21.07 12.76
N GLN A 79 -3.43 20.01 13.05
CA GLN A 79 -4.31 19.88 14.21
C GLN A 79 -3.57 19.60 15.53
N GLY A 80 -2.24 19.46 15.53
CA GLY A 80 -1.45 19.08 16.70
C GLY A 80 -1.62 17.63 17.18
N LYS A 81 -2.40 16.82 16.44
CA LYS A 81 -2.66 15.40 16.77
C LYS A 81 -1.50 14.48 16.41
N LEU A 82 -0.62 14.90 15.49
CA LEU A 82 0.54 14.15 15.07
C LEU A 82 1.80 15.02 15.17
N ARG A 83 2.79 14.57 15.93
CA ARG A 83 4.07 15.28 16.08
C ARG A 83 4.86 15.28 14.77
N LYS A 84 5.59 16.37 14.47
CA LYS A 84 6.33 16.58 13.21
C LYS A 84 7.15 15.38 12.71
N LYS A 85 7.85 14.69 13.60
CA LYS A 85 8.73 13.56 13.24
C LYS A 85 8.14 12.19 13.60
N HIS A 86 6.88 12.13 14.00
CA HIS A 86 6.31 10.88 14.51
C HIS A 86 6.30 9.77 13.46
N VAL A 87 5.75 10.03 12.29
CA VAL A 87 5.70 9.06 11.17
C VAL A 87 7.11 8.60 10.81
N MET A 88 8.04 9.53 10.62
CA MET A 88 9.44 9.20 10.29
C MET A 88 10.08 8.32 11.38
N ASN A 89 10.00 8.71 12.64
CA ASN A 89 10.75 8.05 13.72
C ASN A 89 10.09 6.76 14.21
N LYS A 90 8.75 6.71 14.27
CA LYS A 90 8.01 5.58 14.85
C LYS A 90 7.57 4.55 13.82
N LEU A 91 7.46 4.95 12.56
CA LEU A 91 7.11 4.03 11.46
C LEU A 91 8.30 3.81 10.53
N CYS A 92 8.63 4.76 9.67
CA CYS A 92 9.57 4.55 8.56
C CYS A 92 10.96 4.10 9.02
N THR A 93 11.64 4.92 9.83
CA THR A 93 13.03 4.62 10.23
C THR A 93 13.11 3.48 11.24
N LYS A 94 12.11 3.34 12.11
CA LYS A 94 12.06 2.21 13.03
C LYS A 94 11.92 0.90 12.27
N CYS A 95 10.92 0.78 11.40
CA CYS A 95 10.66 -0.43 10.62
C CYS A 95 11.89 -0.81 9.76
N HIS A 96 12.47 0.15 9.01
CA HIS A 96 13.64 -0.11 8.18
C HIS A 96 14.87 -0.55 9.00
N LYS A 97 15.11 0.07 10.16
CA LYS A 97 16.22 -0.33 11.05
C LYS A 97 16.01 -1.71 11.65
N ASP A 98 14.81 -2.02 12.10
CA ASP A 98 14.47 -3.32 12.68
C ASP A 98 14.58 -4.43 11.63
N THR A 99 14.09 -4.20 10.41
CA THR A 99 14.24 -5.10 9.27
C THR A 99 15.71 -5.33 8.92
N LYS A 100 16.53 -4.28 8.92
CA LYS A 100 17.97 -4.38 8.69
C LYS A 100 18.68 -5.19 9.77
N LYS A 101 18.35 -4.95 11.05
CA LYS A 101 18.89 -5.73 12.18
C LYS A 101 18.55 -7.21 12.08
N ALA A 102 17.37 -7.53 11.55
CA ALA A 102 16.97 -8.91 11.29
C ALA A 102 17.65 -9.54 10.05
N GLY A 103 18.64 -8.87 9.44
CA GLY A 103 19.38 -9.37 8.27
C GLY A 103 18.56 -9.38 6.97
N LYS A 104 17.40 -8.72 6.94
CA LYS A 104 16.51 -8.70 5.77
C LYS A 104 16.76 -7.47 4.91
N LYS A 105 16.49 -7.60 3.59
CA LYS A 105 16.52 -6.48 2.65
C LYS A 105 15.47 -5.43 3.06
N THR A 106 15.90 -4.18 3.16
CA THR A 106 15.06 -3.07 3.62
C THR A 106 15.24 -1.82 2.76
N GLY A 107 14.36 -0.84 2.95
CA GLY A 107 14.49 0.50 2.38
C GLY A 107 15.56 1.34 3.08
N PRO A 108 15.67 2.63 2.72
CA PRO A 108 16.72 3.52 3.22
C PRO A 108 16.59 3.78 4.71
N THR A 109 17.73 3.94 5.38
CA THR A 109 17.83 4.21 6.83
C THR A 109 18.49 5.55 7.16
N THR A 110 18.95 6.31 6.16
CA THR A 110 19.66 7.59 6.33
C THR A 110 18.86 8.76 5.79
N CYS A 111 19.08 9.95 6.36
CA CYS A 111 18.31 11.16 6.01
C CYS A 111 18.38 11.48 4.51
N ALA A 112 19.58 11.49 3.93
CA ALA A 112 19.78 11.89 2.53
C ALA A 112 19.22 10.88 1.51
N LYS A 113 19.02 9.62 1.90
CA LYS A 113 18.41 8.62 1.01
C LYS A 113 16.87 8.65 1.03
N CYS A 114 16.28 9.25 2.06
CA CYS A 114 14.83 9.42 2.17
C CYS A 114 14.39 10.80 1.68
N HIS A 115 15.14 11.85 2.04
CA HIS A 115 14.80 13.23 1.72
C HIS A 115 15.55 13.72 0.50
N ILE A 116 14.83 14.14 -0.53
CA ILE A 116 15.39 14.70 -1.74
C ILE A 116 15.23 16.21 -1.70
N LYS A 117 16.34 16.92 -1.59
CA LYS A 117 16.34 18.38 -1.76
C LYS A 117 16.16 18.69 -3.23
N GLY A 118 15.13 19.48 -3.57
CA GLY A 118 15.04 20.07 -4.90
C GLY A 118 16.31 20.86 -5.18
N LYS A 119 16.82 20.78 -6.43
CA LYS A 119 17.82 21.75 -6.90
C LYS A 119 17.10 23.09 -6.94
N SER A 120 17.44 24.01 -6.06
CA SER A 120 17.08 25.43 -6.13
C SER A 120 17.82 26.06 -7.30
#